data_8d88a0b3290f91ba6e7da30969afa6ee
#
_entry.id   8d88a0b3290f91ba6e7da30969afa6ee
#
_cell.length_a   1.000
_cell.length_b   1.000
_cell.length_c   1.000
_cell.angle_alpha   90.00
_cell.angle_beta   90.00
_cell.angle_gamma   90.00
#
_symmetry.space_group_name_H-M   'P 1'
#
loop_
_entity.id
_entity.type
_entity.pdbx_description
1 polymer ?
#
loop_
_entity_poly.entity_id
_entity_poly.type
_entity_poly.pdbx_seq_one_letter_code
_entity_poly.pdbx_strand_id
1 'polypeptide(L)'
;MELRDGIRTTGAVRGFTDQVVDDQVVHDILDDARFAPSGGNRQPWRVVVVKDPTLRRQLGDSMKPVWDEYVAISATGKTPFTVVDASAYQLASVTPGNVPNDLLDNIGNIPVVLAVAADLGSISMMDKDLDRATITGGASIYPFCWSVVLAARSRGLGGVITTFASRVEPTTGPLLGLPQNWALAATIFLGYPIKQTTKLKRHAVDKFTTIDAFNGTPFTI
;
A
#
# COMPACT_ATOMS: atom_id res chain seq x y z
N MET A 1 12.09 4.99 19.01
CA MET A 1 11.15 6.05 18.55
C MET A 1 9.86 5.91 19.35
N GLU A 2 9.37 6.99 19.94
CA GLU A 2 8.10 6.98 20.66
C GLU A 2 6.93 6.70 19.70
N LEU A 3 5.93 5.96 20.14
CA LEU A 3 4.78 5.57 19.31
C LEU A 3 4.07 6.77 18.69
N ARG A 4 3.85 7.81 19.48
CA ARG A 4 3.21 9.04 19.01
C ARG A 4 3.99 9.70 17.87
N ASP A 5 5.30 9.75 17.98
CA ASP A 5 6.18 10.32 16.96
C ASP A 5 6.15 9.46 15.69
N GLY A 6 6.19 8.14 15.85
CA GLY A 6 6.03 7.20 14.74
C GLY A 6 4.76 7.46 13.93
N ILE A 7 3.62 7.52 14.61
CA ILE A 7 2.32 7.77 13.97
C ILE A 7 2.28 9.13 13.26
N ARG A 8 2.83 10.17 13.87
CA ARG A 8 2.70 11.56 13.39
C ARG A 8 3.73 11.98 12.34
N THR A 9 4.85 11.27 12.23
CA THR A 9 5.99 11.65 11.40
C THR A 9 6.36 10.62 10.32
N THR A 10 5.62 9.51 10.20
CA THR A 10 5.86 8.53 9.15
C THR A 10 5.08 8.91 7.90
N GLY A 11 5.74 9.64 7.01
CA GLY A 11 5.25 9.93 5.67
C GLY A 11 5.76 8.92 4.65
N ALA A 12 5.06 8.76 3.52
CA ALA A 12 5.49 7.90 2.44
C ALA A 12 6.83 8.36 1.86
N VAL A 13 7.78 7.43 1.75
CA VAL A 13 9.10 7.61 1.14
C VAL A 13 9.15 6.84 -0.16
N ARG A 14 9.57 7.49 -1.24
CA ARG A 14 9.70 6.92 -2.58
C ARG A 14 11.11 7.02 -3.16
N GLY A 15 12.01 7.75 -2.48
CA GLY A 15 13.42 7.87 -2.83
C GLY A 15 14.30 7.27 -1.74
N PHE A 16 15.14 6.32 -2.11
CA PHE A 16 16.00 5.57 -1.20
C PHE A 16 17.47 5.74 -1.61
N THR A 17 18.37 5.63 -0.63
CA THR A 17 19.80 5.54 -0.88
C THR A 17 20.16 4.13 -1.36
N ASP A 18 21.39 3.96 -1.86
CA ASP A 18 21.92 2.65 -2.29
C ASP A 18 22.37 1.79 -1.09
N GLN A 19 22.16 2.25 0.14
CA GLN A 19 22.54 1.50 1.33
C GLN A 19 21.74 0.19 1.40
N VAL A 20 22.47 -0.91 1.49
CA VAL A 20 21.90 -2.25 1.62
C VAL A 20 21.15 -2.36 2.95
N VAL A 21 20.01 -3.02 2.91
CA VAL A 21 19.25 -3.43 4.10
C VAL A 21 19.46 -4.92 4.31
N ASP A 22 20.07 -5.29 5.43
CA ASP A 22 20.33 -6.68 5.77
C ASP A 22 19.04 -7.49 5.92
N ASP A 23 19.10 -8.76 5.56
CA ASP A 23 17.97 -9.69 5.70
C ASP A 23 17.47 -9.80 7.14
N GLN A 24 18.38 -9.71 8.12
CA GLN A 24 18.02 -9.70 9.53
C GLN A 24 17.13 -8.50 9.88
N VAL A 25 17.43 -7.32 9.33
CA VAL A 25 16.61 -6.12 9.53
C VAL A 25 15.21 -6.31 8.91
N VAL A 26 15.14 -6.92 7.72
CA VAL A 26 13.85 -7.23 7.08
C VAL A 26 13.06 -8.25 7.92
N HIS A 27 13.73 -9.29 8.42
CA HIS A 27 13.12 -10.27 9.31
C HIS A 27 12.57 -9.60 10.58
N ASP A 28 13.34 -8.77 11.25
CA ASP A 28 12.95 -8.09 12.49
C ASP A 28 11.77 -7.12 12.27
N ILE A 29 11.71 -6.47 11.09
CA ILE A 29 10.56 -5.64 10.70
C ILE A 29 9.30 -6.50 10.57
N LEU A 30 9.39 -7.66 9.94
CA LEU A 30 8.27 -8.57 9.77
C LEU A 30 7.88 -9.23 11.09
N ASP A 31 8.84 -9.50 11.98
CA ASP A 31 8.59 -10.05 13.32
C ASP A 31 7.79 -9.06 14.18
N ASP A 32 8.13 -7.76 14.16
CA ASP A 32 7.31 -6.75 14.83
C ASP A 32 5.93 -6.62 14.17
N ALA A 33 5.87 -6.59 12.85
CA ALA A 33 4.62 -6.39 12.11
C ALA A 33 3.60 -7.53 12.30
N ARG A 34 4.04 -8.76 12.54
CA ARG A 34 3.15 -9.91 12.75
C ARG A 34 2.22 -9.79 13.95
N PHE A 35 2.47 -8.84 14.85
CA PHE A 35 1.57 -8.51 15.97
C PHE A 35 0.40 -7.62 15.57
N ALA A 36 0.27 -7.25 14.29
CA ALA A 36 -0.90 -6.55 13.79
C ALA A 36 -2.19 -7.38 14.04
N PRO A 37 -3.30 -6.72 14.38
CA PRO A 37 -4.57 -7.41 14.60
C PRO A 37 -5.13 -7.99 13.30
N SER A 38 -5.83 -9.12 13.42
CA SER A 38 -6.62 -9.70 12.33
C SER A 38 -7.88 -10.37 12.88
N GLY A 39 -8.94 -10.41 12.08
CA GLY A 39 -10.21 -11.01 12.48
C GLY A 39 -10.03 -12.47 12.91
N GLY A 40 -10.42 -12.78 14.16
CA GLY A 40 -10.24 -14.10 14.76
C GLY A 40 -8.78 -14.55 14.88
N ASN A 41 -7.83 -13.60 14.84
CA ASN A 41 -6.39 -13.88 14.85
C ASN A 41 -5.94 -14.86 13.75
N ARG A 42 -6.58 -14.81 12.57
CA ARG A 42 -6.30 -15.72 11.46
C ARG A 42 -5.02 -15.42 10.71
N GLN A 43 -4.49 -14.19 10.84
CA GLN A 43 -3.22 -13.73 10.25
C GLN A 43 -3.14 -14.07 8.75
N PRO A 44 -4.11 -13.59 7.93
CA PRO A 44 -4.33 -14.05 6.56
C PRO A 44 -3.35 -13.40 5.55
N TRP A 45 -2.17 -13.06 5.98
CA TRP A 45 -1.15 -12.46 5.13
C TRP A 45 -0.02 -13.43 4.83
N ARG A 46 0.54 -13.31 3.65
CA ARG A 46 1.83 -13.87 3.26
C ARG A 46 2.67 -12.80 2.57
N VAL A 47 3.95 -12.78 2.87
CA VAL A 47 4.88 -11.82 2.29
C VAL A 47 5.88 -12.53 1.41
N VAL A 48 6.00 -12.08 0.17
CA VAL A 48 7.09 -12.45 -0.73
C VAL A 48 8.15 -11.36 -0.66
N VAL A 49 9.35 -11.69 -0.17
CA VAL A 49 10.52 -10.80 -0.24
C VAL A 49 11.10 -10.93 -1.64
N VAL A 50 10.88 -9.95 -2.49
CA VAL A 50 11.30 -10.00 -3.90
C VAL A 50 12.77 -9.59 -4.00
N LYS A 51 13.65 -10.56 -4.18
CA LYS A 51 15.11 -10.35 -4.29
C LYS A 51 15.62 -10.38 -5.73
N ASP A 52 14.99 -11.20 -6.59
CA ASP A 52 15.41 -11.35 -7.98
C ASP A 52 15.24 -10.02 -8.75
N PRO A 53 16.32 -9.45 -9.31
CA PRO A 53 16.26 -8.18 -10.03
C PRO A 53 15.40 -8.25 -11.30
N THR A 54 15.28 -9.43 -11.92
CA THR A 54 14.46 -9.63 -13.11
C THR A 54 12.98 -9.60 -12.73
N LEU A 55 12.60 -10.30 -11.66
CA LEU A 55 11.24 -10.27 -11.13
C LEU A 55 10.85 -8.84 -10.68
N ARG A 56 11.75 -8.12 -10.03
CA ARG A 56 11.51 -6.70 -9.66
C ARG A 56 11.19 -5.85 -10.89
N ARG A 57 11.99 -5.97 -11.97
CA ARG A 57 11.74 -5.21 -13.22
C ARG A 57 10.40 -5.60 -13.84
N GLN A 58 10.09 -6.89 -13.93
CA GLN A 58 8.79 -7.37 -14.47
C GLN A 58 7.60 -6.81 -13.68
N LEU A 59 7.69 -6.77 -12.34
CA LEU A 59 6.68 -6.14 -11.50
C LEU A 59 6.58 -4.63 -11.78
N GLY A 60 7.70 -3.92 -11.87
CA GLY A 60 7.74 -2.50 -12.20
C GLY A 60 7.09 -2.19 -13.54
N ASP A 61 7.48 -2.93 -14.57
CA ASP A 61 6.93 -2.77 -15.92
C ASP A 61 5.42 -3.03 -15.97
N SER A 62 4.93 -4.01 -15.19
CA SER A 62 3.50 -4.29 -15.07
C SER A 62 2.72 -3.15 -14.38
N MET A 63 3.35 -2.41 -13.47
CA MET A 63 2.72 -1.30 -12.73
C MET A 63 2.74 0.03 -13.48
N LYS A 64 3.65 0.24 -14.44
CA LYS A 64 3.77 1.51 -15.18
C LYS A 64 2.48 1.93 -15.89
N PRO A 65 1.75 1.07 -16.62
CA PRO A 65 0.47 1.45 -17.23
C PRO A 65 -0.58 1.91 -16.21
N VAL A 66 -0.56 1.31 -15.00
CA VAL A 66 -1.46 1.72 -13.90
C VAL A 66 -1.11 3.13 -13.41
N TRP A 67 0.17 3.46 -13.36
CA TRP A 67 0.62 4.80 -13.01
C TRP A 67 0.20 5.83 -14.07
N ASP A 68 0.35 5.52 -15.34
CA ASP A 68 -0.06 6.40 -16.43
C ASP A 68 -1.58 6.68 -16.36
N GLU A 69 -2.39 5.63 -16.15
CA GLU A 69 -3.84 5.74 -15.95
C GLU A 69 -4.16 6.61 -14.72
N TYR A 70 -3.44 6.38 -13.60
CA TYR A 70 -3.60 7.16 -12.37
C TYR A 70 -3.37 8.66 -12.60
N VAL A 71 -2.28 9.01 -13.27
CA VAL A 71 -1.93 10.42 -13.55
C VAL A 71 -2.94 11.04 -14.49
N ALA A 72 -3.34 10.33 -15.54
CA ALA A 72 -4.31 10.81 -16.51
C ALA A 72 -5.68 11.11 -15.87
N ILE A 73 -6.18 10.21 -15.02
CA ILE A 73 -7.44 10.44 -14.30
C ILE A 73 -7.28 11.63 -13.33
N SER A 74 -6.17 11.69 -12.59
CA SER A 74 -5.89 12.80 -11.65
C SER A 74 -5.87 14.16 -12.34
N ALA A 75 -5.35 14.22 -13.58
CA ALA A 75 -5.30 15.45 -14.37
C ALA A 75 -6.70 16.01 -14.71
N THR A 76 -7.73 15.18 -14.68
CA THR A 76 -9.12 15.61 -14.85
C THR A 76 -9.77 16.16 -13.58
N GLY A 77 -9.05 16.17 -12.45
CA GLY A 77 -9.57 16.55 -11.13
C GLY A 77 -10.39 15.45 -10.43
N LYS A 78 -10.51 14.26 -11.05
CA LYS A 78 -11.21 13.12 -10.46
C LYS A 78 -10.29 12.27 -9.59
N THR A 79 -10.90 11.52 -8.67
CA THR A 79 -10.16 10.53 -7.86
C THR A 79 -9.89 9.28 -8.70
N PRO A 80 -8.63 8.90 -8.92
CA PRO A 80 -8.31 7.68 -9.65
C PRO A 80 -8.91 6.44 -8.98
N PHE A 81 -9.46 5.54 -9.82
CA PHE A 81 -10.00 4.25 -9.40
C PHE A 81 -11.11 4.32 -8.34
N THR A 82 -11.84 5.45 -8.29
CA THR A 82 -13.02 5.56 -7.41
C THR A 82 -14.11 4.56 -7.84
N VAL A 83 -14.78 3.96 -6.87
CA VAL A 83 -15.90 3.02 -7.11
C VAL A 83 -17.25 3.73 -7.18
N VAL A 84 -17.29 5.04 -6.89
CA VAL A 84 -18.53 5.84 -6.87
C VAL A 84 -18.81 6.52 -8.20
N ASP A 85 -17.75 6.89 -8.94
CA ASP A 85 -17.87 7.55 -10.24
C ASP A 85 -17.24 6.69 -11.35
N ALA A 86 -18.05 5.81 -11.94
CA ALA A 86 -17.62 4.95 -13.05
C ALA A 86 -17.21 5.76 -14.30
N SER A 87 -17.64 7.03 -14.44
CA SER A 87 -17.26 7.88 -15.57
C SER A 87 -15.76 8.21 -15.60
N ALA A 88 -15.07 8.07 -14.46
CA ALA A 88 -13.63 8.18 -14.39
C ALA A 88 -12.91 7.04 -15.16
N TYR A 89 -13.57 5.88 -15.33
CA TYR A 89 -13.02 4.74 -16.07
C TYR A 89 -13.23 4.81 -17.59
N GLN A 90 -14.15 5.66 -18.07
CA GLN A 90 -14.38 5.85 -19.50
C GLN A 90 -13.26 6.64 -20.19
N LEU A 91 -12.30 7.12 -19.44
CA LEU A 91 -11.07 7.74 -19.94
C LEU A 91 -10.03 6.72 -20.43
N ALA A 92 -10.42 5.49 -20.67
CA ALA A 92 -9.61 4.44 -21.31
C ALA A 92 -9.10 4.79 -22.73
N SER A 93 -9.42 5.97 -23.25
CA SER A 93 -8.80 6.56 -24.45
C SER A 93 -7.54 7.39 -24.13
N VAL A 94 -7.11 7.43 -22.87
CA VAL A 94 -5.83 8.03 -22.55
C VAL A 94 -4.75 7.12 -23.12
N THR A 95 -4.10 7.56 -24.18
CA THR A 95 -2.88 6.95 -24.66
C THR A 95 -1.94 6.85 -23.47
N PRO A 96 -1.48 5.64 -23.10
CA PRO A 96 -0.53 5.51 -22.01
C PRO A 96 0.65 6.42 -22.30
N GLY A 97 0.72 7.54 -21.59
CA GLY A 97 1.88 8.40 -21.63
C GLY A 97 2.96 7.70 -20.81
N ASN A 98 4.18 7.70 -21.27
CA ASN A 98 5.29 7.21 -20.47
C ASN A 98 5.59 8.26 -19.37
N VAL A 99 4.70 8.34 -18.37
CA VAL A 99 4.82 9.30 -17.27
C VAL A 99 5.93 8.84 -16.33
N PRO A 100 6.99 9.62 -16.12
CA PRO A 100 8.08 9.23 -15.24
C PRO A 100 7.58 8.92 -13.83
N ASN A 101 8.11 7.84 -13.25
CA ASN A 101 7.89 7.46 -11.86
C ASN A 101 9.18 6.88 -11.30
N ASP A 102 9.94 7.70 -10.59
CA ASP A 102 11.25 7.33 -10.06
C ASP A 102 11.23 6.03 -9.25
N LEU A 103 10.13 5.73 -8.55
CA LEU A 103 9.99 4.49 -7.78
C LEU A 103 9.88 3.26 -8.70
N LEU A 104 9.03 3.33 -9.73
CA LEU A 104 8.81 2.19 -10.64
C LEU A 104 9.96 2.05 -11.65
N ASP A 105 10.52 3.17 -12.11
CA ASP A 105 11.62 3.18 -13.06
C ASP A 105 12.91 2.63 -12.44
N ASN A 106 13.08 2.80 -11.11
CA ASN A 106 14.23 2.34 -10.35
C ASN A 106 13.95 1.13 -9.43
N ILE A 107 12.86 0.41 -9.66
CA ILE A 107 12.43 -0.71 -8.78
C ILE A 107 13.51 -1.77 -8.58
N GLY A 108 14.37 -1.99 -9.58
CA GLY A 108 15.50 -2.92 -9.49
C GLY A 108 16.51 -2.55 -8.41
N ASN A 109 16.65 -1.26 -8.10
CA ASN A 109 17.63 -0.72 -7.16
C ASN A 109 17.03 -0.43 -5.77
N ILE A 110 15.71 -0.61 -5.58
CA ILE A 110 15.09 -0.41 -4.27
C ILE A 110 15.61 -1.47 -3.30
N PRO A 111 16.15 -1.09 -2.12
CA PRO A 111 16.76 -2.03 -1.21
C PRO A 111 15.85 -3.19 -0.81
N VAL A 112 14.57 -2.92 -0.49
CA VAL A 112 13.60 -3.95 -0.09
C VAL A 112 12.30 -3.78 -0.86
N VAL A 113 11.85 -4.86 -1.50
CA VAL A 113 10.56 -4.96 -2.19
C VAL A 113 9.79 -6.13 -1.58
N LEU A 114 8.63 -5.84 -0.99
CA LEU A 114 7.75 -6.83 -0.37
C LEU A 114 6.42 -6.87 -1.13
N ALA A 115 6.02 -8.04 -1.60
CA ALA A 115 4.67 -8.26 -2.08
C ALA A 115 3.84 -8.94 -0.98
N VAL A 116 2.76 -8.28 -0.57
CA VAL A 116 1.87 -8.77 0.49
C VAL A 116 0.62 -9.34 -0.14
N ALA A 117 0.44 -10.65 0.05
CA ALA A 117 -0.74 -11.37 -0.40
C ALA A 117 -1.68 -11.69 0.77
N ALA A 118 -2.96 -11.81 0.46
CA ALA A 118 -4.06 -12.07 1.39
C ALA A 118 -4.73 -13.41 1.06
N ASP A 119 -4.87 -14.28 2.06
CA ASP A 119 -5.65 -15.51 1.95
C ASP A 119 -7.15 -15.18 1.99
N LEU A 120 -7.80 -15.28 0.84
CA LEU A 120 -9.24 -15.00 0.70
C LEU A 120 -10.12 -15.99 1.48
N GLY A 121 -9.61 -17.20 1.76
CA GLY A 121 -10.30 -18.19 2.58
C GLY A 121 -10.29 -17.86 4.08
N SER A 122 -9.36 -17.03 4.53
CA SER A 122 -9.18 -16.65 5.94
C SER A 122 -9.66 -15.22 6.26
N ILE A 123 -9.98 -14.42 5.24
CA ILE A 123 -10.52 -13.07 5.40
C ILE A 123 -12.02 -13.12 5.68
N SER A 124 -12.47 -12.38 6.70
CA SER A 124 -13.90 -12.13 6.92
C SER A 124 -14.31 -10.84 6.19
N MET A 125 -15.06 -10.98 5.11
CA MET A 125 -15.60 -9.86 4.33
C MET A 125 -17.07 -9.66 4.72
N MET A 126 -17.31 -9.00 5.86
CA MET A 126 -18.64 -8.86 6.48
C MET A 126 -19.64 -8.09 5.62
N ASP A 127 -19.15 -7.30 4.69
CA ASP A 127 -19.97 -6.46 3.80
C ASP A 127 -20.04 -7.00 2.36
N LYS A 128 -19.74 -8.29 2.14
CA LYS A 128 -19.70 -8.89 0.81
C LYS A 128 -21.06 -8.94 0.08
N ASP A 129 -22.16 -8.93 0.84
CA ASP A 129 -23.53 -9.05 0.31
C ASP A 129 -24.25 -7.70 0.20
N LEU A 130 -23.54 -6.58 0.46
CA LEU A 130 -24.09 -5.22 0.32
C LEU A 130 -23.97 -4.71 -1.11
N ASP A 131 -24.97 -3.92 -1.54
CA ASP A 131 -24.96 -3.26 -2.87
C ASP A 131 -24.03 -2.01 -2.88
N ARG A 132 -22.76 -2.24 -2.59
CA ARG A 132 -21.65 -1.28 -2.69
C ARG A 132 -20.31 -2.00 -2.71
N ALA A 133 -19.27 -1.30 -3.09
CA ALA A 133 -17.91 -1.85 -2.98
C ALA A 133 -17.59 -2.28 -1.55
N THR A 134 -17.00 -3.46 -1.40
CA THR A 134 -16.57 -4.01 -0.11
C THR A 134 -15.33 -3.30 0.42
N ILE A 135 -15.27 -3.07 1.72
CA ILE A 135 -14.12 -2.43 2.38
C ILE A 135 -13.57 -3.26 3.56
N THR A 136 -14.40 -4.13 4.15
CA THR A 136 -14.03 -4.83 5.39
C THR A 136 -12.98 -5.92 5.18
N GLY A 137 -12.83 -6.44 3.96
CA GLY A 137 -11.80 -7.44 3.64
C GLY A 137 -10.37 -6.97 3.91
N GLY A 138 -10.09 -5.68 3.73
CA GLY A 138 -8.79 -5.08 4.00
C GLY A 138 -8.43 -4.91 5.49
N ALA A 139 -9.42 -5.03 6.39
CA ALA A 139 -9.23 -4.76 7.82
C ALA A 139 -8.21 -5.70 8.49
N SER A 140 -8.05 -6.93 7.99
CA SER A 140 -7.06 -7.89 8.49
C SER A 140 -5.72 -7.84 7.76
N ILE A 141 -5.53 -6.99 6.77
CA ILE A 141 -4.31 -6.92 5.95
C ILE A 141 -3.60 -5.57 6.10
N TYR A 142 -4.31 -4.46 5.93
CA TYR A 142 -3.67 -3.13 5.93
C TYR A 142 -3.11 -2.69 7.30
N PRO A 143 -3.65 -3.13 8.46
CA PRO A 143 -2.96 -2.94 9.73
C PRO A 143 -1.57 -3.60 9.76
N PHE A 144 -1.43 -4.81 9.18
CA PHE A 144 -0.12 -5.47 9.02
C PHE A 144 0.81 -4.65 8.11
N CYS A 145 0.34 -4.24 6.93
CA CYS A 145 1.13 -3.42 6.00
C CYS A 145 1.61 -2.11 6.66
N TRP A 146 0.74 -1.47 7.45
CA TRP A 146 1.11 -0.26 8.18
C TRP A 146 2.11 -0.54 9.29
N SER A 147 1.95 -1.65 10.01
CA SER A 147 2.92 -2.08 11.04
C SER A 147 4.31 -2.35 10.44
N VAL A 148 4.40 -2.92 9.23
CA VAL A 148 5.67 -3.07 8.51
C VAL A 148 6.34 -1.71 8.30
N VAL A 149 5.60 -0.69 7.85
CA VAL A 149 6.16 0.65 7.61
C VAL A 149 6.59 1.33 8.91
N LEU A 150 5.82 1.18 9.99
CA LEU A 150 6.18 1.72 11.30
C LEU A 150 7.41 1.01 11.90
N ALA A 151 7.49 -0.32 11.79
CA ALA A 151 8.64 -1.09 12.24
C ALA A 151 9.91 -0.75 11.43
N ALA A 152 9.78 -0.53 10.13
CA ALA A 152 10.87 -0.03 9.30
C ALA A 152 11.32 1.38 9.75
N ARG A 153 10.34 2.27 10.01
CA ARG A 153 10.59 3.64 10.47
C ARG A 153 11.33 3.68 11.81
N SER A 154 11.00 2.77 12.74
CA SER A 154 11.68 2.67 14.04
C SER A 154 13.16 2.30 13.94
N ARG A 155 13.55 1.67 12.83
CA ARG A 155 14.92 1.26 12.49
C ARG A 155 15.63 2.24 11.54
N GLY A 156 15.05 3.44 11.32
CA GLY A 156 15.63 4.47 10.47
C GLY A 156 15.35 4.30 8.98
N LEU A 157 14.60 3.28 8.57
CA LEU A 157 14.18 3.13 7.19
C LEU A 157 12.93 4.00 6.91
N GLY A 158 12.76 4.33 5.64
CA GLY A 158 11.50 4.87 5.11
C GLY A 158 10.78 3.83 4.28
N GLY A 159 9.50 4.07 4.00
CA GLY A 159 8.74 3.16 3.14
C GLY A 159 7.48 3.76 2.57
N VAL A 160 6.91 3.03 1.61
CA VAL A 160 5.62 3.35 0.99
C VAL A 160 4.86 2.06 0.70
N ILE A 161 3.54 2.10 0.91
CA ILE A 161 2.61 1.05 0.50
C ILE A 161 1.97 1.49 -0.82
N THR A 162 1.96 0.62 -1.82
CA THR A 162 1.27 0.84 -3.10
C THR A 162 0.35 -0.34 -3.41
N THR A 163 -0.67 -0.11 -4.24
CA THR A 163 -1.62 -1.12 -4.70
C THR A 163 -1.64 -1.26 -6.23
N PHE A 164 -0.66 -0.68 -6.93
CA PHE A 164 -0.59 -0.74 -8.39
C PHE A 164 -0.49 -2.18 -8.91
N ALA A 165 0.32 -3.02 -8.25
CA ALA A 165 0.44 -4.42 -8.63
C ALA A 165 -0.87 -5.20 -8.42
N SER A 166 -1.68 -4.84 -7.43
CA SER A 166 -3.00 -5.44 -7.18
C SER A 166 -3.99 -5.11 -8.32
N ARG A 167 -3.88 -3.91 -8.92
CA ARG A 167 -4.71 -3.50 -10.07
C ARG A 167 -4.49 -4.38 -11.29
N VAL A 168 -3.28 -4.92 -11.45
CA VAL A 168 -2.88 -5.80 -12.57
C VAL A 168 -2.55 -7.22 -12.08
N GLU A 169 -3.24 -7.69 -11.06
CA GLU A 169 -3.04 -9.02 -10.46
C GLU A 169 -3.08 -10.17 -11.47
N PRO A 170 -3.91 -10.18 -12.54
CA PRO A 170 -3.83 -11.20 -13.56
C PRO A 170 -2.44 -11.35 -14.21
N THR A 171 -1.63 -10.29 -14.21
CA THR A 171 -0.24 -10.29 -14.69
C THR A 171 0.75 -10.54 -13.56
N THR A 172 0.60 -9.83 -12.43
CA THR A 172 1.58 -9.88 -11.32
C THR A 172 1.42 -11.12 -10.45
N GLY A 173 0.22 -11.67 -10.34
CA GLY A 173 -0.03 -12.89 -9.57
C GLY A 173 0.77 -14.10 -10.06
N PRO A 174 0.75 -14.45 -11.37
CA PRO A 174 1.59 -15.49 -11.91
C PRO A 174 3.09 -15.26 -11.72
N LEU A 175 3.58 -14.02 -11.84
CA LEU A 175 4.98 -13.68 -11.58
C LEU A 175 5.41 -14.00 -10.14
N LEU A 176 4.49 -13.85 -9.19
CA LEU A 176 4.71 -14.11 -7.76
C LEU A 176 4.34 -15.53 -7.35
N GLY A 177 3.85 -16.36 -8.27
CA GLY A 177 3.35 -17.71 -7.97
C GLY A 177 2.12 -17.70 -7.06
N LEU A 178 1.24 -16.69 -7.20
CA LEU A 178 0.08 -16.51 -6.34
C LEU A 178 -0.97 -17.61 -6.57
N PRO A 179 -1.38 -18.37 -5.53
CA PRO A 179 -2.43 -19.38 -5.67
C PRO A 179 -3.81 -18.73 -5.93
N GLN A 180 -4.73 -19.51 -6.53
CA GLN A 180 -6.05 -19.01 -6.94
C GLN A 180 -6.90 -18.38 -5.81
N ASN A 181 -6.75 -18.87 -4.58
CA ASN A 181 -7.50 -18.37 -3.41
C ASN A 181 -6.75 -17.25 -2.66
N TRP A 182 -5.71 -16.68 -3.24
CA TRP A 182 -4.96 -15.56 -2.70
C TRP A 182 -5.11 -14.34 -3.59
N ALA A 183 -5.08 -13.17 -2.98
CA ALA A 183 -5.09 -11.89 -3.68
C ALA A 183 -3.87 -11.06 -3.31
N LEU A 184 -3.31 -10.34 -4.27
CA LEU A 184 -2.23 -9.39 -4.01
C LEU A 184 -2.81 -8.12 -3.40
N ALA A 185 -2.53 -7.89 -2.12
CA ALA A 185 -3.09 -6.77 -1.37
C ALA A 185 -2.27 -5.49 -1.51
N ALA A 186 -0.95 -5.59 -1.49
CA ALA A 186 -0.06 -4.43 -1.55
C ALA A 186 1.35 -4.83 -1.99
N THR A 187 2.08 -3.83 -2.50
CA THR A 187 3.54 -3.86 -2.61
C THR A 187 4.11 -2.80 -1.68
N ILE A 188 5.08 -3.17 -0.84
CA ILE A 188 5.74 -2.28 0.10
C ILE A 188 7.20 -2.13 -0.32
N PHE A 189 7.65 -0.89 -0.46
CA PHE A 189 9.02 -0.55 -0.76
C PHE A 189 9.66 0.06 0.48
N LEU A 190 10.84 -0.46 0.87
CA LEU A 190 11.57 0.02 2.04
C LEU A 190 13.05 0.26 1.70
N GLY A 191 13.66 1.19 2.42
CA GLY A 191 15.10 1.47 2.34
C GLY A 191 15.47 2.66 3.20
N TYR A 192 16.73 2.98 3.28
CA TYR A 192 17.20 4.20 3.94
C TYR A 192 16.78 5.41 3.10
N PRO A 193 16.01 6.35 3.65
CA PRO A 193 15.41 7.42 2.86
C PRO A 193 16.44 8.49 2.46
N ILE A 194 16.42 8.94 1.20
CA ILE A 194 17.12 10.18 0.81
C ILE A 194 16.54 11.35 1.61
N LYS A 195 15.22 11.35 1.78
CA LYS A 195 14.51 12.35 2.58
C LYS A 195 13.31 11.72 3.28
N GLN A 196 13.29 11.80 4.60
CA GLN A 196 12.12 11.40 5.40
C GLN A 196 11.17 12.59 5.56
N THR A 197 9.97 12.45 5.02
CA THR A 197 8.90 13.43 5.24
C THR A 197 8.32 13.25 6.63
N THR A 198 8.49 14.25 7.50
CA THR A 198 8.03 14.22 8.91
C THR A 198 6.94 15.23 9.21
N LYS A 199 6.77 16.26 8.35
CA LYS A 199 5.71 17.27 8.49
C LYS A 199 4.52 16.85 7.63
N LEU A 200 3.53 16.21 8.22
CA LEU A 200 2.36 15.70 7.52
C LEU A 200 1.17 16.65 7.70
N LYS A 201 0.53 17.03 6.58
CA LYS A 201 -0.74 17.76 6.63
C LYS A 201 -1.87 16.76 6.87
N ARG A 202 -2.73 17.04 7.84
CA ARG A 202 -3.93 16.25 8.15
C ARG A 202 -5.07 17.21 8.49
N HIS A 203 -6.28 16.77 8.28
CA HIS A 203 -7.45 17.51 8.76
C HIS A 203 -7.45 17.56 10.29
N ALA A 204 -8.02 18.63 10.85
CA ALA A 204 -8.31 18.70 12.27
C ALA A 204 -9.41 17.68 12.64
N VAL A 205 -9.46 17.29 13.91
CA VAL A 205 -10.34 16.20 14.38
C VAL A 205 -11.82 16.51 14.09
N ASP A 206 -12.24 17.76 14.28
CA ASP A 206 -13.60 18.23 14.02
C ASP A 206 -14.06 18.13 12.54
N LYS A 207 -13.12 17.92 11.60
CA LYS A 207 -13.43 17.75 10.18
C LYS A 207 -13.80 16.32 9.78
N PHE A 208 -13.56 15.35 10.65
CA PHE A 208 -13.83 13.94 10.34
C PHE A 208 -14.47 13.18 11.51
N THR A 209 -14.91 13.89 12.56
CA THR A 209 -15.59 13.29 13.71
C THR A 209 -16.87 14.06 14.03
N THR A 210 -17.93 13.32 14.29
CA THR A 210 -19.24 13.86 14.69
C THR A 210 -19.78 13.03 15.85
N ILE A 211 -20.72 13.61 16.61
CA ILE A 211 -21.37 12.97 17.75
C ILE A 211 -22.64 12.28 17.26
N ASP A 212 -22.81 11.01 17.61
CA ASP A 212 -24.00 10.15 17.47
C ASP A 212 -24.45 9.87 16.03
N ALA A 213 -24.29 10.80 15.09
CA ALA A 213 -24.73 10.62 13.71
C ALA A 213 -23.70 11.12 12.70
N PHE A 214 -23.71 10.61 11.46
CA PHE A 214 -22.78 11.04 10.40
C PHE A 214 -22.86 12.55 10.13
N ASN A 215 -24.03 13.13 10.22
CA ASN A 215 -24.29 14.57 10.10
C ASN A 215 -24.51 15.27 11.45
N GLY A 216 -24.07 14.64 12.55
CA GLY A 216 -24.14 15.19 13.90
C GLY A 216 -23.23 16.39 14.14
N THR A 217 -23.24 16.93 15.35
CA THR A 217 -22.37 18.02 15.75
C THR A 217 -20.89 17.57 15.71
N PRO A 218 -19.98 18.37 15.15
CA PRO A 218 -18.55 18.05 15.18
C PRO A 218 -18.04 17.83 16.62
N PHE A 219 -17.23 16.78 16.81
CA PHE A 219 -16.58 16.51 18.09
C PHE A 219 -15.42 17.50 18.30
N THR A 220 -15.63 18.48 19.16
CA THR A 220 -14.65 19.52 19.52
C THR A 220 -14.36 19.51 21.00
N ILE A 221 -13.14 19.93 21.40
CA ILE A 221 -12.71 20.15 22.79
C ILE A 221 -12.38 21.62 22.93
#